data_b9090c930f6ce3d4b7750dd3a6177c1e
#
_entry.id   b9090c930f6ce3d4b7750dd3a6177c1e
#
_cell.length_a   1.000
_cell.length_b   1.000
_cell.length_c   1.000
_cell.angle_alpha   90.00
_cell.angle_beta   90.00
_cell.angle_gamma   90.00
#
_symmetry.space_group_name_H-M   'P 1'
#
loop_
_entity.id
_entity.type
_entity.pdbx_description
1 polymer ?
#
loop_
_entity_poly.entity_id
_entity_poly.type
_entity_poly.pdbx_seq_one_letter_code
_entity_poly.pdbx_strand_id
1 'polypeptide(L)'
;MHYQPQRDLLQNRIILVTGASDGIGREAALTYARYGASVILVGRNEDKLRAVAQQIQQEGGLASQWFILDLLTCTPEACQQLAQKISIHYPRLDGVLHNAGLLGDVVPMDQQKIDVWQDVMQVNVNGTFMLTQALLPLLLKSDSGSLVFTSSSVGQQGRAHWGAYAVSKFATEGMMQVLAEEYQGQLRVNCINPGGTRTGMRANAFPTEDPQKLKTPADIMPLYLWLMGDDSRRKTGTTFDAQPGRKPGISQ
;
A
#
# COMPACT_ATOMS: atom_id res chain seq x y z
N MET A 1 -2.59 -3.64 17.95
CA MET A 1 -1.21 -4.05 18.27
C MET A 1 -0.57 -2.96 19.13
N HIS A 2 -0.09 -3.30 20.32
CA HIS A 2 0.73 -2.36 21.12
C HIS A 2 2.20 -2.53 20.71
N TYR A 3 2.56 -1.98 19.56
CA TYR A 3 3.93 -1.97 19.08
C TYR A 3 4.51 -0.57 19.26
N GLN A 4 5.64 -0.47 19.94
CA GLN A 4 6.36 0.79 20.18
C GLN A 4 7.73 0.69 19.51
N PRO A 5 7.85 1.16 18.25
CA PRO A 5 9.10 1.10 17.51
C PRO A 5 10.12 2.10 18.06
N GLN A 6 11.40 1.76 17.94
CA GLN A 6 12.49 2.71 18.19
C GLN A 6 12.46 3.80 17.09
N ARG A 7 12.92 5.02 17.43
CA ARG A 7 12.84 6.18 16.53
C ARG A 7 13.66 6.02 15.24
N ASP A 8 14.66 5.17 15.24
CA ASP A 8 15.56 4.86 14.13
C ASP A 8 15.25 3.51 13.45
N LEU A 9 14.06 2.93 13.71
CA LEU A 9 13.65 1.61 13.20
C LEU A 9 13.89 1.43 11.71
N LEU A 10 13.71 2.48 10.90
CA LEU A 10 13.82 2.43 9.45
C LEU A 10 15.04 3.20 8.93
N GLN A 11 16.02 3.51 9.80
CA GLN A 11 17.23 4.20 9.39
C GLN A 11 17.98 3.40 8.30
N ASN A 12 18.44 4.10 7.27
CA ASN A 12 19.11 3.53 6.10
C ASN A 12 18.24 2.62 5.22
N ARG A 13 16.93 2.56 5.45
CA ARG A 13 15.98 1.86 4.57
C ARG A 13 15.46 2.78 3.49
N ILE A 14 15.33 2.25 2.29
CA ILE A 14 14.76 2.91 1.13
C ILE A 14 13.39 2.27 0.88
N ILE A 15 12.32 3.04 1.07
CA ILE A 15 10.96 2.53 1.04
C ILE A 15 10.14 3.27 0.00
N LEU A 16 9.54 2.52 -0.94
CA LEU A 16 8.63 3.06 -1.94
C LEU A 16 7.18 2.89 -1.47
N VAL A 17 6.37 3.95 -1.63
CA VAL A 17 4.96 3.94 -1.29
C VAL A 17 4.13 4.34 -2.51
N THR A 18 3.21 3.49 -2.96
CA THR A 18 2.22 3.84 -3.97
C THR A 18 0.97 4.45 -3.34
N GLY A 19 0.31 5.36 -4.05
CA GLY A 19 -0.81 6.13 -3.48
C GLY A 19 -0.36 7.04 -2.33
N ALA A 20 0.90 7.52 -2.39
CA ALA A 20 1.54 8.30 -1.34
C ALA A 20 0.97 9.72 -1.17
N SER A 21 0.06 10.15 -2.04
CA SER A 21 -0.47 11.51 -2.07
C SER A 21 -1.65 11.75 -1.12
N ASP A 22 -2.29 10.71 -0.56
CA ASP A 22 -3.50 10.85 0.26
C ASP A 22 -3.69 9.66 1.22
N GLY A 23 -4.56 9.83 2.21
CA GLY A 23 -5.04 8.79 3.12
C GLY A 23 -3.94 8.00 3.80
N ILE A 24 -4.06 6.67 3.78
CA ILE A 24 -3.13 5.75 4.45
C ILE A 24 -1.73 5.83 3.82
N GLY A 25 -1.63 5.92 2.48
CA GLY A 25 -0.33 5.97 1.80
C GLY A 25 0.46 7.23 2.15
N ARG A 26 -0.22 8.38 2.23
CA ARG A 26 0.39 9.63 2.68
C ARG A 26 0.90 9.52 4.12
N GLU A 27 0.07 9.02 5.04
CA GLU A 27 0.49 8.88 6.44
C GLU A 27 1.61 7.86 6.61
N ALA A 28 1.58 6.75 5.84
CA ALA A 28 2.67 5.79 5.85
C ALA A 28 3.99 6.41 5.39
N ALA A 29 3.98 7.19 4.30
CA ALA A 29 5.15 7.90 3.81
C ALA A 29 5.74 8.86 4.85
N LEU A 30 4.91 9.70 5.46
CA LEU A 30 5.30 10.60 6.55
C LEU A 30 5.86 9.84 7.75
N THR A 31 5.18 8.78 8.14
CA THR A 31 5.59 7.95 9.28
C THR A 31 6.92 7.25 9.01
N TYR A 32 7.11 6.64 7.84
CA TYR A 32 8.39 6.00 7.51
C TYR A 32 9.55 6.99 7.53
N ALA A 33 9.34 8.20 7.01
CA ALA A 33 10.35 9.26 7.05
C ALA A 33 10.69 9.69 8.50
N ARG A 34 9.68 9.82 9.39
CA ARG A 34 9.89 10.13 10.82
C ARG A 34 10.72 9.06 11.55
N TYR A 35 10.70 7.82 11.06
CA TYR A 35 11.47 6.71 11.61
C TYR A 35 12.77 6.43 10.84
N GLY A 36 13.23 7.39 10.04
CA GLY A 36 14.57 7.42 9.43
C GLY A 36 14.67 6.86 8.02
N ALA A 37 13.57 6.46 7.38
CA ALA A 37 13.62 5.95 6.01
C ALA A 37 13.85 7.06 4.97
N SER A 38 14.56 6.71 3.88
CA SER A 38 14.47 7.42 2.61
C SER A 38 13.21 6.98 1.88
N VAL A 39 12.26 7.88 1.66
CA VAL A 39 10.94 7.54 1.11
C VAL A 39 10.85 7.95 -0.35
N ILE A 40 10.38 7.03 -1.19
CA ILE A 40 10.07 7.27 -2.61
C ILE A 40 8.53 7.29 -2.74
N LEU A 41 8.02 8.43 -3.20
CA LEU A 41 6.59 8.66 -3.31
C LEU A 41 6.13 8.37 -4.74
N VAL A 42 5.14 7.50 -4.92
CA VAL A 42 4.56 7.17 -6.24
C VAL A 42 3.06 7.44 -6.23
N GLY A 43 2.58 8.13 -7.25
CA GLY A 43 1.17 8.44 -7.43
C GLY A 43 0.91 9.22 -8.70
N ARG A 44 -0.34 9.59 -8.96
CA ARG A 44 -0.77 10.25 -10.22
C ARG A 44 -0.84 11.78 -10.15
N ASN A 45 -0.85 12.35 -8.96
CA ASN A 45 -0.97 13.80 -8.76
C ASN A 45 0.34 14.38 -8.24
N GLU A 46 1.07 15.08 -9.12
CA GLU A 46 2.38 15.64 -8.83
C GLU A 46 2.36 16.66 -7.69
N ASP A 47 1.40 17.59 -7.70
CA ASP A 47 1.35 18.66 -6.70
C ASP A 47 1.13 18.10 -5.29
N LYS A 48 0.26 17.09 -5.16
CA LYS A 48 0.06 16.40 -3.88
C LYS A 48 1.31 15.62 -3.44
N LEU A 49 2.01 14.93 -4.36
CA LEU A 49 3.25 14.22 -4.03
C LEU A 49 4.34 15.21 -3.59
N ARG A 50 4.47 16.33 -4.29
CA ARG A 50 5.41 17.41 -3.95
C ARG A 50 5.11 17.98 -2.56
N ALA A 51 3.83 18.21 -2.25
CA ALA A 51 3.43 18.68 -0.92
C ALA A 51 3.80 17.69 0.19
N VAL A 52 3.65 16.37 -0.05
CA VAL A 52 4.09 15.34 0.91
C VAL A 52 5.61 15.34 1.07
N ALA A 53 6.37 15.44 -0.02
CA ALA A 53 7.84 15.52 0.03
C ALA A 53 8.32 16.74 0.81
N GLN A 54 7.69 17.90 0.58
CA GLN A 54 7.98 19.12 1.34
C GLN A 54 7.66 18.97 2.83
N GLN A 55 6.53 18.34 3.17
CA GLN A 55 6.18 18.09 4.56
C GLN A 55 7.20 17.15 5.24
N ILE A 56 7.63 16.08 4.58
CA ILE A 56 8.70 15.20 5.09
C ILE A 56 9.95 16.00 5.43
N GLN A 57 10.37 16.89 4.53
CA GLN A 57 11.56 17.72 4.75
C GLN A 57 11.36 18.74 5.88
N GLN A 58 10.20 19.35 5.99
CA GLN A 58 9.86 20.30 7.07
C GLN A 58 9.82 19.60 8.45
N GLU A 59 9.43 18.34 8.51
CA GLU A 59 9.44 17.52 9.73
C GLU A 59 10.82 16.92 10.08
N GLY A 60 11.87 17.29 9.32
CA GLY A 60 13.24 16.84 9.55
C GLY A 60 13.60 15.48 8.94
N GLY A 61 12.74 14.92 8.11
CA GLY A 61 13.03 13.70 7.36
C GLY A 61 13.99 13.91 6.19
N LEU A 62 14.51 12.83 5.66
CA LEU A 62 15.36 12.86 4.47
C LEU A 62 14.58 13.36 3.25
N ALA A 63 15.26 14.03 2.33
CA ALA A 63 14.65 14.51 1.09
C ALA A 63 14.06 13.32 0.30
N SER A 64 12.76 13.38 0.05
CA SER A 64 12.01 12.34 -0.68
C SER A 64 12.00 12.64 -2.17
N GLN A 65 12.19 11.62 -2.98
CA GLN A 65 11.91 11.68 -4.41
C GLN A 65 10.47 11.27 -4.69
N TRP A 66 9.88 11.84 -5.74
CA TRP A 66 8.55 11.44 -6.20
C TRP A 66 8.57 11.12 -7.68
N PHE A 67 7.71 10.17 -8.06
CA PHE A 67 7.53 9.77 -9.45
C PHE A 67 6.04 9.68 -9.77
N ILE A 68 5.68 10.14 -10.96
CA ILE A 68 4.32 10.08 -11.46
C ILE A 68 4.12 8.74 -12.16
N LEU A 69 3.17 7.97 -11.66
CA LEU A 69 2.68 6.76 -12.30
C LEU A 69 1.19 6.62 -11.99
N ASP A 70 0.37 6.57 -13.05
CA ASP A 70 -1.04 6.20 -12.94
C ASP A 70 -1.20 4.72 -13.24
N LEU A 71 -1.59 3.93 -12.23
CA LEU A 71 -1.79 2.48 -12.38
C LEU A 71 -2.97 2.14 -13.31
N LEU A 72 -3.86 3.10 -13.59
CA LEU A 72 -4.95 2.90 -14.53
C LEU A 72 -4.45 2.80 -15.98
N THR A 73 -3.43 3.59 -16.31
CA THR A 73 -2.92 3.69 -17.69
C THR A 73 -1.49 3.18 -17.86
N CYS A 74 -0.86 2.69 -16.78
CA CYS A 74 0.51 2.22 -16.85
C CYS A 74 0.65 0.97 -17.72
N THR A 75 1.81 0.87 -18.38
CA THR A 75 2.24 -0.30 -19.14
C THR A 75 3.44 -0.98 -18.46
N PRO A 76 3.77 -2.22 -18.81
CA PRO A 76 4.99 -2.87 -18.33
C PRO A 76 6.25 -2.01 -18.56
N GLU A 77 6.34 -1.37 -19.73
CA GLU A 77 7.48 -0.51 -20.11
C GLU A 77 7.55 0.73 -19.21
N ALA A 78 6.42 1.35 -18.90
CA ALA A 78 6.37 2.50 -17.98
C ALA A 78 6.83 2.11 -16.57
N CYS A 79 6.42 0.94 -16.08
CA CYS A 79 6.86 0.41 -14.79
C CYS A 79 8.38 0.10 -14.79
N GLN A 80 8.91 -0.50 -15.88
CA GLN A 80 10.34 -0.74 -16.03
C GLN A 80 11.15 0.56 -16.08
N GLN A 81 10.68 1.57 -16.83
CA GLN A 81 11.31 2.90 -16.87
C GLN A 81 11.32 3.56 -15.49
N LEU A 82 10.25 3.42 -14.71
CA LEU A 82 10.21 3.90 -13.34
C LEU A 82 11.27 3.20 -12.47
N ALA A 83 11.35 1.86 -12.54
CA ALA A 83 12.35 1.10 -11.79
C ALA A 83 13.78 1.49 -12.20
N GLN A 84 14.04 1.74 -13.49
CA GLN A 84 15.32 2.24 -13.98
C GLN A 84 15.65 3.63 -13.41
N LYS A 85 14.69 4.57 -13.43
CA LYS A 85 14.88 5.90 -12.82
C LYS A 85 15.19 5.82 -11.33
N ILE A 86 14.51 4.94 -10.60
CA ILE A 86 14.78 4.70 -9.18
C ILE A 86 16.21 4.16 -9.00
N SER A 87 16.64 3.21 -9.82
CA SER A 87 17.98 2.59 -9.72
C SER A 87 19.15 3.56 -9.93
N ILE A 88 18.92 4.68 -10.59
CA ILE A 88 19.94 5.76 -10.74
C ILE A 88 20.27 6.41 -9.38
N HIS A 89 19.26 6.56 -8.52
CA HIS A 89 19.40 7.24 -7.24
C HIS A 89 19.56 6.31 -6.05
N TYR A 90 19.04 5.06 -6.18
CA TYR A 90 18.98 4.11 -5.09
C TYR A 90 19.47 2.73 -5.55
N PRO A 91 20.48 2.16 -4.86
CA PRO A 91 21.08 0.88 -5.27
C PRO A 91 20.15 -0.31 -5.06
N ARG A 92 19.17 -0.19 -4.15
CA ARG A 92 18.20 -1.21 -3.76
C ARG A 92 16.90 -0.58 -3.26
N LEU A 93 15.89 -1.41 -3.00
CA LEU A 93 14.72 -1.07 -2.21
C LEU A 93 14.65 -2.00 -1.01
N ASP A 94 14.46 -1.44 0.19
CA ASP A 94 14.30 -2.20 1.44
C ASP A 94 12.83 -2.41 1.79
N GLY A 95 11.93 -1.66 1.16
CA GLY A 95 10.51 -1.82 1.32
C GLY A 95 9.70 -1.28 0.14
N VAL A 96 8.58 -1.94 -0.14
CA VAL A 96 7.53 -1.42 -1.04
C VAL A 96 6.18 -1.58 -0.36
N LEU A 97 5.44 -0.48 -0.24
CA LEU A 97 4.04 -0.49 0.16
C LEU A 97 3.16 -0.23 -1.05
N HIS A 98 2.50 -1.27 -1.55
CA HIS A 98 1.42 -1.12 -2.51
C HIS A 98 0.12 -0.73 -1.78
N ASN A 99 -0.12 0.58 -1.73
CA ASN A 99 -1.31 1.13 -1.08
C ASN A 99 -2.30 1.79 -2.07
N ALA A 100 -1.84 2.17 -3.26
CA ALA A 100 -2.73 2.67 -4.30
C ALA A 100 -3.85 1.69 -4.59
N GLY A 101 -5.06 2.20 -4.77
CA GLY A 101 -6.22 1.36 -5.06
C GLY A 101 -7.43 2.19 -5.48
N LEU A 102 -8.32 1.55 -6.19
CA LEU A 102 -9.59 2.09 -6.64
C LEU A 102 -10.73 1.26 -6.03
N LEU A 103 -11.75 1.94 -5.49
CA LEU A 103 -12.91 1.28 -4.87
C LEU A 103 -13.90 0.74 -5.94
N GLY A 104 -14.14 1.53 -6.99
CA GLY A 104 -15.21 1.28 -7.92
C GLY A 104 -16.60 1.53 -7.31
N ASP A 105 -17.62 0.96 -7.95
CA ASP A 105 -19.01 1.07 -7.52
C ASP A 105 -19.35 0.05 -6.43
N VAL A 106 -20.10 0.48 -5.41
CA VAL A 106 -20.63 -0.39 -4.35
C VAL A 106 -22.11 -0.67 -4.67
N VAL A 107 -22.34 -1.62 -5.57
CA VAL A 107 -23.65 -1.98 -6.11
C VAL A 107 -23.78 -3.51 -6.26
N PRO A 108 -25.00 -4.08 -6.41
CA PRO A 108 -25.18 -5.48 -6.73
C PRO A 108 -24.36 -5.93 -7.94
N MET A 109 -24.01 -7.23 -8.01
CA MET A 109 -23.13 -7.77 -9.05
C MET A 109 -23.69 -7.58 -10.47
N ASP A 110 -25.00 -7.70 -10.64
CA ASP A 110 -25.72 -7.51 -11.90
C ASP A 110 -25.78 -6.03 -12.36
N GLN A 111 -25.46 -5.10 -11.48
CA GLN A 111 -25.42 -3.66 -11.74
C GLN A 111 -23.97 -3.11 -11.86
N GLN A 112 -22.96 -3.98 -11.72
CA GLN A 112 -21.57 -3.58 -11.91
C GLN A 112 -21.32 -3.15 -13.36
N LYS A 113 -20.85 -1.92 -13.58
CA LYS A 113 -20.45 -1.44 -14.89
C LYS A 113 -19.14 -2.08 -15.33
N ILE A 114 -19.07 -2.53 -16.57
CA ILE A 114 -17.90 -3.23 -17.11
C ILE A 114 -16.65 -2.34 -17.13
N ASP A 115 -16.78 -1.09 -17.49
CA ASP A 115 -15.69 -0.12 -17.49
C ASP A 115 -15.13 0.11 -16.07
N VAL A 116 -16.01 0.32 -15.09
CA VAL A 116 -15.60 0.47 -13.68
C VAL A 116 -14.96 -0.81 -13.14
N TRP A 117 -15.50 -1.99 -13.50
CA TRP A 117 -14.88 -3.28 -13.17
C TRP A 117 -13.46 -3.37 -13.73
N GLN A 118 -13.28 -3.06 -15.02
CA GLN A 118 -11.98 -3.09 -15.68
C GLN A 118 -10.98 -2.12 -15.05
N ASP A 119 -11.42 -0.90 -14.71
CA ASP A 119 -10.59 0.09 -14.03
C ASP A 119 -10.10 -0.39 -12.66
N VAL A 120 -11.00 -0.99 -11.86
CA VAL A 120 -10.64 -1.54 -10.55
C VAL A 120 -9.63 -2.68 -10.69
N MET A 121 -9.85 -3.60 -11.63
CA MET A 121 -8.92 -4.70 -11.89
C MET A 121 -7.58 -4.19 -12.43
N GLN A 122 -7.62 -3.18 -13.31
CA GLN A 122 -6.42 -2.57 -13.84
C GLN A 122 -5.57 -1.93 -12.73
N VAL A 123 -6.16 -1.09 -11.89
CA VAL A 123 -5.43 -0.38 -10.83
C VAL A 123 -4.98 -1.34 -9.73
N ASN A 124 -5.90 -2.15 -9.19
CA ASN A 124 -5.65 -2.92 -7.98
C ASN A 124 -4.86 -4.21 -8.24
N VAL A 125 -4.93 -4.76 -9.44
CA VAL A 125 -4.32 -6.05 -9.79
C VAL A 125 -3.25 -5.88 -10.86
N ASN A 126 -3.61 -5.52 -12.09
CA ASN A 126 -2.70 -5.53 -13.23
C ASN A 126 -1.57 -4.50 -13.06
N GLY A 127 -1.90 -3.25 -12.75
CA GLY A 127 -0.92 -2.18 -12.54
C GLY A 127 -0.03 -2.47 -11.34
N THR A 128 -0.62 -2.97 -10.25
CA THR A 128 0.13 -3.40 -9.06
C THR A 128 1.09 -4.55 -9.38
N PHE A 129 0.65 -5.55 -10.16
CA PHE A 129 1.51 -6.65 -10.61
C PHE A 129 2.66 -6.18 -11.49
N MET A 130 2.37 -5.39 -12.53
CA MET A 130 3.39 -4.85 -13.45
C MET A 130 4.46 -4.05 -12.69
N LEU A 131 4.04 -3.21 -11.75
CA LEU A 131 4.97 -2.44 -10.92
C LEU A 131 5.76 -3.34 -9.97
N THR A 132 5.12 -4.33 -9.35
CA THR A 132 5.81 -5.31 -8.50
C THR A 132 6.91 -6.01 -9.29
N GLN A 133 6.59 -6.55 -10.47
CA GLN A 133 7.54 -7.24 -11.33
C GLN A 133 8.75 -6.37 -11.69
N ALA A 134 8.52 -5.10 -12.01
CA ALA A 134 9.59 -4.15 -12.34
C ALA A 134 10.48 -3.80 -11.12
N LEU A 135 9.92 -3.79 -9.90
CA LEU A 135 10.65 -3.43 -8.68
C LEU A 135 11.34 -4.62 -7.99
N LEU A 136 10.93 -5.87 -8.28
CA LEU A 136 11.50 -7.08 -7.68
C LEU A 136 13.04 -7.13 -7.75
N PRO A 137 13.71 -6.80 -8.89
CA PRO A 137 15.17 -6.81 -8.93
C PRO A 137 15.85 -5.86 -7.95
N LEU A 138 15.19 -4.75 -7.57
CA LEU A 138 15.70 -3.83 -6.57
C LEU A 138 15.41 -4.30 -5.15
N LEU A 139 14.24 -4.91 -4.91
CA LEU A 139 13.87 -5.50 -3.62
C LEU A 139 14.76 -6.67 -3.25
N LEU A 140 15.11 -7.52 -4.21
CA LEU A 140 15.97 -8.69 -3.99
C LEU A 140 17.44 -8.34 -3.71
N LYS A 141 17.85 -7.09 -3.89
CA LYS A 141 19.16 -6.60 -3.48
C LYS A 141 19.23 -6.21 -1.99
N SER A 142 18.11 -6.21 -1.28
CA SER A 142 18.06 -5.90 0.15
C SER A 142 18.27 -7.17 0.97
N ASP A 143 19.07 -7.08 2.02
CA ASP A 143 19.27 -8.18 2.98
C ASP A 143 18.03 -8.43 3.86
N SER A 144 17.07 -7.52 3.84
CA SER A 144 15.83 -7.59 4.65
C SER A 144 14.66 -6.91 3.94
N GLY A 145 14.44 -7.23 2.66
CA GLY A 145 13.37 -6.69 1.84
C GLY A 145 11.97 -6.98 2.40
N SER A 146 11.06 -6.02 2.29
CA SER A 146 9.65 -6.16 2.70
C SER A 146 8.71 -5.61 1.63
N LEU A 147 7.89 -6.48 1.08
CA LEU A 147 6.81 -6.14 0.14
C LEU A 147 5.47 -6.27 0.85
N VAL A 148 4.74 -5.16 0.95
CA VAL A 148 3.47 -5.10 1.66
C VAL A 148 2.37 -4.60 0.73
N PHE A 149 1.28 -5.35 0.67
CA PHE A 149 0.08 -4.96 -0.07
C PHE A 149 -1.03 -4.52 0.89
N THR A 150 -1.71 -3.44 0.56
CA THR A 150 -2.94 -3.04 1.25
C THR A 150 -4.10 -3.89 0.73
N SER A 151 -4.55 -4.81 1.56
CA SER A 151 -5.73 -5.65 1.34
C SER A 151 -6.98 -5.05 2.02
N SER A 152 -7.95 -5.88 2.30
CA SER A 152 -9.19 -5.53 2.97
C SER A 152 -9.84 -6.80 3.55
N SER A 153 -10.74 -6.66 4.51
CA SER A 153 -11.57 -7.78 4.97
C SER A 153 -12.40 -8.42 3.85
N VAL A 154 -12.74 -7.66 2.79
CA VAL A 154 -13.44 -8.20 1.63
C VAL A 154 -12.52 -8.94 0.65
N GLY A 155 -11.23 -8.94 0.85
CA GLY A 155 -10.26 -9.79 0.15
C GLY A 155 -10.11 -11.18 0.77
N GLN A 156 -10.69 -11.40 1.95
CA GLN A 156 -10.71 -12.70 2.65
C GLN A 156 -12.11 -13.31 2.70
N GLN A 157 -13.13 -12.47 2.74
CA GLN A 157 -14.52 -12.87 2.75
C GLN A 157 -15.34 -11.94 1.85
N GLY A 158 -15.91 -12.47 0.78
CA GLY A 158 -16.78 -11.72 -0.13
C GLY A 158 -18.01 -11.17 0.59
N ARG A 159 -18.49 -10.02 0.14
CA ARG A 159 -19.69 -9.38 0.65
C ARG A 159 -20.53 -8.85 -0.48
N ALA A 160 -21.85 -8.84 -0.26
CA ALA A 160 -22.78 -8.22 -1.20
C ALA A 160 -22.37 -6.77 -1.50
N HIS A 161 -22.53 -6.37 -2.74
CA HIS A 161 -22.29 -5.04 -3.30
C HIS A 161 -20.82 -4.62 -3.49
N TRP A 162 -19.85 -5.44 -3.04
CA TRP A 162 -18.42 -5.09 -3.15
C TRP A 162 -17.74 -5.54 -4.45
N GLY A 163 -18.44 -6.22 -5.33
CA GLY A 163 -18.12 -6.61 -6.71
C GLY A 163 -16.62 -6.59 -7.06
N ALA A 164 -16.25 -5.74 -7.98
CA ALA A 164 -14.88 -5.62 -8.50
C ALA A 164 -13.84 -5.40 -7.39
N TYR A 165 -14.16 -4.58 -6.38
CA TYR A 165 -13.22 -4.31 -5.29
C TYR A 165 -12.89 -5.57 -4.49
N ALA A 166 -13.91 -6.34 -4.07
CA ALA A 166 -13.68 -7.58 -3.34
C ALA A 166 -12.84 -8.56 -4.17
N VAL A 167 -13.22 -8.80 -5.43
CA VAL A 167 -12.47 -9.68 -6.34
C VAL A 167 -11.03 -9.23 -6.49
N SER A 168 -10.78 -7.93 -6.67
CA SER A 168 -9.41 -7.40 -6.77
C SER A 168 -8.60 -7.62 -5.49
N LYS A 169 -9.23 -7.54 -4.30
CA LYS A 169 -8.54 -7.78 -3.03
C LYS A 169 -8.28 -9.27 -2.77
N PHE A 170 -9.15 -10.18 -3.23
CA PHE A 170 -8.83 -11.62 -3.28
C PHE A 170 -7.63 -11.89 -4.19
N ALA A 171 -7.57 -11.25 -5.36
CA ALA A 171 -6.41 -11.35 -6.26
C ALA A 171 -5.12 -10.81 -5.60
N THR A 172 -5.21 -9.70 -4.84
CA THR A 172 -4.08 -9.16 -4.06
C THR A 172 -3.58 -10.17 -3.01
N GLU A 173 -4.49 -10.83 -2.29
CA GLU A 173 -4.15 -11.89 -1.32
C GLU A 173 -3.47 -13.08 -2.00
N GLY A 174 -3.99 -13.53 -3.15
CA GLY A 174 -3.38 -14.59 -3.95
C GLY A 174 -1.98 -14.22 -4.46
N MET A 175 -1.82 -13.00 -4.98
CA MET A 175 -0.51 -12.50 -5.43
C MET A 175 0.51 -12.47 -4.29
N MET A 176 0.11 -12.01 -3.11
CA MET A 176 0.95 -12.01 -1.92
C MET A 176 1.43 -13.41 -1.56
N GLN A 177 0.52 -14.41 -1.55
CA GLN A 177 0.85 -15.79 -1.19
C GLN A 177 1.82 -16.42 -2.19
N VAL A 178 1.60 -16.26 -3.49
CA VAL A 178 2.50 -16.75 -4.54
C VAL A 178 3.89 -16.15 -4.39
N LEU A 179 3.99 -14.83 -4.26
CA LEU A 179 5.29 -14.15 -4.11
C LEU A 179 6.00 -14.54 -2.79
N ALA A 180 5.25 -14.77 -1.71
CA ALA A 180 5.81 -15.20 -0.43
C ALA A 180 6.44 -16.59 -0.51
N GLU A 181 5.87 -17.49 -1.30
CA GLU A 181 6.39 -18.83 -1.54
C GLU A 181 7.58 -18.81 -2.50
N GLU A 182 7.46 -18.12 -3.63
CA GLU A 182 8.53 -18.00 -4.64
C GLU A 182 9.82 -17.38 -4.10
N TYR A 183 9.69 -16.37 -3.22
CA TYR A 183 10.83 -15.64 -2.66
C TYR A 183 11.09 -15.95 -1.18
N GLN A 184 10.71 -17.16 -0.74
CA GLN A 184 10.94 -17.59 0.65
C GLN A 184 12.43 -17.49 1.03
N GLY A 185 12.69 -16.83 2.16
CA GLY A 185 14.08 -16.61 2.64
C GLY A 185 14.80 -15.44 2.00
N GLN A 186 14.27 -14.84 0.94
CA GLN A 186 14.87 -13.70 0.22
C GLN A 186 14.08 -12.40 0.44
N LEU A 187 12.74 -12.49 0.41
CA LEU A 187 11.84 -11.34 0.52
C LEU A 187 10.67 -11.69 1.44
N ARG A 188 10.30 -10.78 2.31
CA ARG A 188 9.07 -10.89 3.09
C ARG A 188 7.92 -10.27 2.30
N VAL A 189 6.87 -11.03 2.09
CA VAL A 189 5.69 -10.56 1.36
C VAL A 189 4.45 -10.76 2.22
N ASN A 190 3.73 -9.68 2.54
CA ASN A 190 2.59 -9.72 3.44
C ASN A 190 1.47 -8.78 2.96
N CYS A 191 0.26 -9.01 3.45
CA CYS A 191 -0.86 -8.10 3.29
C CYS A 191 -1.18 -7.39 4.61
N ILE A 192 -1.73 -6.17 4.51
CA ILE A 192 -2.39 -5.46 5.61
C ILE A 192 -3.86 -5.25 5.26
N ASN A 193 -4.75 -5.70 6.14
CA ASN A 193 -6.12 -5.22 6.21
C ASN A 193 -6.16 -4.00 7.15
N PRO A 194 -6.32 -2.77 6.63
CA PRO A 194 -6.34 -1.56 7.46
C PRO A 194 -7.58 -1.45 8.35
N GLY A 195 -8.65 -2.20 8.03
CA GLY A 195 -9.96 -2.02 8.64
C GLY A 195 -10.62 -0.70 8.22
N GLY A 196 -11.73 -0.35 8.85
CA GLY A 196 -12.38 0.94 8.60
C GLY A 196 -11.53 2.09 9.11
N THR A 197 -10.86 2.80 8.21
CA THR A 197 -9.97 3.91 8.51
C THR A 197 -10.50 5.18 7.89
N ARG A 198 -10.36 6.32 8.57
CA ARG A 198 -10.84 7.64 8.15
C ARG A 198 -10.08 8.11 6.91
N THR A 199 -10.62 7.86 5.75
CA THR A 199 -10.06 8.21 4.43
C THR A 199 -11.17 8.65 3.48
N GLY A 200 -10.83 9.33 2.39
CA GLY A 200 -11.79 9.65 1.33
C GLY A 200 -12.42 8.40 0.71
N MET A 201 -11.64 7.33 0.49
CA MET A 201 -12.17 6.05 0.00
C MET A 201 -13.22 5.47 0.96
N ARG A 202 -13.00 5.54 2.27
CA ARG A 202 -13.97 5.07 3.27
C ARG A 202 -15.24 5.91 3.27
N ALA A 203 -15.13 7.23 3.17
CA ALA A 203 -16.27 8.13 3.08
C ALA A 203 -17.12 7.84 1.83
N ASN A 204 -16.49 7.54 0.69
CA ASN A 204 -17.20 7.15 -0.52
C ASN A 204 -17.91 5.78 -0.37
N ALA A 205 -17.29 4.81 0.31
CA ALA A 205 -17.90 3.49 0.54
C ALA A 205 -19.06 3.53 1.55
N PHE A 206 -19.02 4.45 2.51
CA PHE A 206 -20.00 4.57 3.61
C PHE A 206 -20.32 6.05 3.86
N PRO A 207 -21.11 6.70 2.99
CA PRO A 207 -21.37 8.14 3.09
C PRO A 207 -22.09 8.59 4.37
N THR A 208 -22.81 7.67 5.02
CA THR A 208 -23.56 7.94 6.26
C THR A 208 -22.81 7.61 7.55
N GLU A 209 -21.60 7.02 7.42
CA GLU A 209 -20.78 6.65 8.59
C GLU A 209 -20.13 7.87 9.22
N ASP A 210 -20.27 8.02 10.54
CA ASP A 210 -19.61 9.09 11.30
C ASP A 210 -18.08 8.91 11.24
N PRO A 211 -17.33 9.80 10.56
CA PRO A 211 -15.88 9.67 10.44
C PRO A 211 -15.16 9.83 11.80
N GLN A 212 -15.77 10.44 12.81
CA GLN A 212 -15.16 10.57 14.15
C GLN A 212 -15.07 9.24 14.90
N LYS A 213 -15.89 8.26 14.53
CA LYS A 213 -15.85 6.90 15.10
C LYS A 213 -14.80 6.01 14.44
N LEU A 214 -14.13 6.49 13.42
CA LEU A 214 -13.09 5.76 12.69
C LEU A 214 -11.71 6.08 13.25
N LYS A 215 -10.84 5.06 13.26
CA LYS A 215 -9.41 5.27 13.43
C LYS A 215 -8.87 6.16 12.32
N THR A 216 -7.95 7.04 12.68
CA THR A 216 -7.20 7.82 11.69
C THR A 216 -6.13 6.95 11.01
N PRO A 217 -5.58 7.36 9.85
CA PRO A 217 -4.42 6.68 9.28
C PRO A 217 -3.25 6.57 10.26
N ALA A 218 -3.00 7.59 11.09
CA ALA A 218 -1.92 7.58 12.09
C ALA A 218 -2.10 6.47 13.15
N ASP A 219 -3.33 6.19 13.56
CA ASP A 219 -3.63 5.17 14.57
C ASP A 219 -3.26 3.73 14.16
N ILE A 220 -3.14 3.48 12.86
CA ILE A 220 -2.84 2.15 12.32
C ILE A 220 -1.37 1.99 11.90
N MET A 221 -0.56 3.05 11.95
CA MET A 221 0.84 3.03 11.53
C MET A 221 1.75 2.07 12.32
N PRO A 222 1.49 1.74 13.59
CA PRO A 222 2.33 0.75 14.28
C PRO A 222 2.50 -0.58 13.53
N LEU A 223 1.46 -1.09 12.88
CA LEU A 223 1.57 -2.32 12.07
C LEU A 223 2.39 -2.10 10.79
N TYR A 224 2.22 -0.95 10.14
CA TYR A 224 2.97 -0.58 8.93
C TYR A 224 4.46 -0.46 9.22
N LEU A 225 4.83 0.16 10.34
CA LEU A 225 6.21 0.27 10.81
C LEU A 225 6.80 -1.12 11.12
N TRP A 226 6.07 -1.95 11.85
CA TRP A 226 6.52 -3.30 12.19
C TRP A 226 6.80 -4.14 10.96
N LEU A 227 5.94 -4.10 9.94
CA LEU A 227 6.15 -4.86 8.69
C LEU A 227 7.29 -4.32 7.84
N MET A 228 7.57 -3.02 7.89
CA MET A 228 8.70 -2.43 7.16
C MET A 228 10.02 -2.54 7.93
N GLY A 229 9.98 -2.73 9.25
CA GLY A 229 11.16 -2.91 10.09
C GLY A 229 11.63 -4.36 10.19
N ASP A 230 12.75 -4.54 10.86
CA ASP A 230 13.38 -5.85 11.07
C ASP A 230 12.66 -6.72 12.10
N ASP A 231 11.82 -6.14 12.93
CA ASP A 231 11.08 -6.87 13.98
C ASP A 231 10.08 -7.89 13.40
N SER A 232 9.76 -7.78 12.11
CA SER A 232 8.92 -8.75 11.39
C SER A 232 9.70 -9.71 10.50
N ARG A 233 11.03 -9.85 10.65
CA ARG A 233 11.90 -10.66 9.77
C ARG A 233 11.43 -12.09 9.52
N ARG A 234 10.70 -12.68 10.46
CA ARG A 234 10.22 -14.08 10.37
C ARG A 234 8.77 -14.17 9.84
N LYS A 235 8.21 -13.07 9.34
CA LYS A 235 6.81 -13.04 8.90
C LYS A 235 6.72 -12.80 7.40
N THR A 236 6.20 -13.82 6.71
CA THR A 236 5.90 -13.78 5.28
C THR A 236 4.64 -14.62 4.99
N GLY A 237 3.96 -14.35 3.90
CA GLY A 237 2.76 -15.07 3.46
C GLY A 237 1.54 -14.87 4.35
N THR A 238 1.47 -13.76 5.09
CA THR A 238 0.42 -13.53 6.10
C THR A 238 -0.29 -12.22 5.89
N THR A 239 -1.60 -12.22 6.12
CA THR A 239 -2.42 -11.00 6.19
C THR A 239 -2.61 -10.59 7.64
N PHE A 240 -2.26 -9.34 7.95
CA PHE A 240 -2.34 -8.76 9.28
C PHE A 240 -3.49 -7.75 9.36
N ASP A 241 -4.27 -7.80 10.43
CA ASP A 241 -5.29 -6.81 10.74
C ASP A 241 -4.72 -5.64 11.54
N ALA A 242 -4.80 -4.42 11.01
CA ALA A 242 -4.41 -3.22 11.74
C ALA A 242 -5.38 -2.87 12.87
N GLN A 243 -6.61 -3.37 12.78
CA GLN A 243 -7.67 -3.17 13.77
C GLN A 243 -8.29 -4.52 14.18
N PRO A 244 -7.55 -5.40 14.89
CA PRO A 244 -8.05 -6.71 15.27
C PRO A 244 -9.31 -6.59 16.15
N GLY A 245 -10.30 -7.47 15.89
CA GLY A 245 -11.58 -7.49 16.61
C GLY A 245 -12.63 -6.50 16.10
N ARG A 246 -12.28 -5.60 15.19
CA ARG A 246 -13.29 -4.74 14.54
C ARG A 246 -14.12 -5.57 13.56
N LYS A 247 -15.44 -5.62 13.82
CA LYS A 247 -16.37 -6.19 12.85
C LYS A 247 -16.41 -5.30 11.60
N PRO A 248 -16.39 -5.88 10.41
CA PRO A 248 -16.56 -5.12 9.19
C PRO A 248 -17.91 -4.41 9.18
N GLY A 249 -17.94 -3.17 8.68
CA GLY A 249 -19.19 -2.42 8.51
C GLY A 249 -20.16 -3.18 7.61
N ILE A 250 -21.46 -3.15 7.95
CA ILE A 250 -22.51 -3.68 7.10
C ILE A 250 -22.74 -2.66 5.99
N SER A 251 -22.56 -3.04 4.72
CA SER A 251 -23.07 -2.25 3.60
C SER A 251 -24.58 -2.22 3.71
N GLN A 252 -25.16 -1.04 3.81
CA GLN A 252 -26.62 -0.84 3.77
C GLN A 252 -27.12 -1.08 2.35
#